data_4385988ead7e57204452080804089517
#
_entry.id   4385988ead7e57204452080804089517
#
_cell.length_a   1.000
_cell.length_b   1.000
_cell.length_c   1.000
_cell.angle_alpha   90.00
_cell.angle_beta   90.00
_cell.angle_gamma   90.00
#
_symmetry.space_group_name_H-M   'P 1'
#
loop_
_entity.id
_entity.type
_entity.pdbx_description
1 polymer ?
#
loop_
_entity_poly.entity_id
_entity_poly.type
_entity_poly.pdbx_seq_one_letter_code
_entity_poly.pdbx_strand_id
1 'polypeptide(L)'
;VPVDFEKTKFKLEHPDCDRLNIIFEELEFKRIKETTRKIFFNSNKDLVGLKETKKSENKKGSQTNMFENSLEEKNGEWKNLDTLRHYYQTINTSFGFDLFLSKMLKQNIVSFDTETTSLNALKAELVGIAFSWERGTGYYLPFPENRSQCEALILKLKPFFESEKIKKIGHNLKYDIKVLTNYSVCVQGPLYDTMIAHYLINPDRRHNLDFLAEKYLNYKCKPISDLIGPKGKSQKNMRDILIEDQKEYAVEDADITLQLKNCFDLLNKDIQNEKLLNEVEFPLIRVLSKMESEGFNLDSKFLGQMEIDLNKEIKELEKIIF
;
A
#
# COMPACT_ATOMS: atom_id res chain seq x y z
N VAL A 1 -42.28 -21.05 1.43
CA VAL A 1 -41.77 -22.43 1.64
C VAL A 1 -41.85 -22.69 3.13
N PRO A 2 -42.65 -23.69 3.59
CA PRO A 2 -42.68 -24.06 4.99
C PRO A 2 -41.31 -24.62 5.38
N VAL A 3 -40.68 -24.03 6.36
CA VAL A 3 -39.39 -24.46 6.91
C VAL A 3 -39.70 -25.05 8.31
N ASP A 4 -39.40 -26.31 8.52
CA ASP A 4 -39.48 -26.92 9.85
C ASP A 4 -38.36 -26.32 10.72
N PHE A 5 -38.77 -25.39 11.57
CA PHE A 5 -37.86 -24.73 12.49
C PHE A 5 -37.78 -25.50 13.81
N GLU A 6 -36.75 -26.31 13.94
CA GLU A 6 -36.36 -26.90 15.23
C GLU A 6 -35.21 -26.13 15.84
N LYS A 7 -35.47 -25.41 16.93
CA LYS A 7 -34.50 -24.58 17.63
C LYS A 7 -33.20 -25.34 17.99
N THR A 8 -33.26 -26.61 18.21
CA THR A 8 -32.13 -27.50 18.53
C THR A 8 -31.21 -27.71 17.35
N LYS A 9 -31.74 -27.76 16.11
CA LYS A 9 -30.95 -27.92 14.87
C LYS A 9 -30.17 -26.65 14.48
N PHE A 10 -30.52 -25.48 15.04
CA PHE A 10 -29.89 -24.19 14.77
C PHE A 10 -28.96 -23.75 15.90
N LYS A 11 -28.69 -24.63 16.87
CA LYS A 11 -27.69 -24.34 17.90
C LYS A 11 -26.28 -24.42 17.29
N LEU A 12 -25.50 -23.35 17.47
CA LEU A 12 -24.11 -23.36 17.05
C LEU A 12 -23.33 -24.37 17.89
N GLU A 13 -22.89 -25.45 17.28
CA GLU A 13 -22.02 -26.44 17.88
C GLU A 13 -20.55 -26.11 17.60
N HIS A 14 -19.65 -26.68 18.41
CA HIS A 14 -18.22 -26.47 18.19
C HIS A 14 -17.80 -27.19 16.90
N PRO A 15 -17.20 -26.50 15.92
CA PRO A 15 -16.91 -27.12 14.64
C PRO A 15 -15.79 -28.17 14.74
N ASP A 16 -15.86 -29.18 13.89
CA ASP A 16 -14.81 -30.19 13.71
C ASP A 16 -13.60 -29.52 13.00
N CYS A 17 -12.52 -29.27 13.76
CA CYS A 17 -11.35 -28.55 13.30
C CYS A 17 -10.61 -29.28 12.17
N ASP A 18 -10.50 -30.62 12.27
CA ASP A 18 -9.73 -31.42 11.32
C ASP A 18 -10.43 -31.45 9.97
N ARG A 19 -11.75 -31.67 9.99
CA ARG A 19 -12.59 -31.68 8.79
C ARG A 19 -12.64 -30.31 8.12
N LEU A 20 -12.73 -29.22 8.91
CA LEU A 20 -12.68 -27.85 8.37
C LEU A 20 -11.32 -27.51 7.76
N ASN A 21 -10.22 -27.96 8.38
CA ASN A 21 -8.89 -27.73 7.83
C ASN A 21 -8.72 -28.39 6.46
N ILE A 22 -9.19 -29.64 6.28
CA ILE A 22 -9.16 -30.34 4.99
C ILE A 22 -9.93 -29.53 3.93
N ILE A 23 -11.17 -29.09 4.26
CA ILE A 23 -12.00 -28.31 3.34
C ILE A 23 -11.35 -26.96 3.00
N PHE A 24 -10.77 -26.27 3.99
CA PHE A 24 -10.11 -24.98 3.75
C PHE A 24 -8.83 -25.11 2.91
N GLU A 25 -8.12 -26.24 3.02
CA GLU A 25 -6.97 -26.54 2.17
C GLU A 25 -7.39 -26.89 0.75
N GLU A 26 -8.41 -27.73 0.58
CA GLU A 26 -8.95 -28.09 -0.73
C GLU A 26 -9.50 -26.87 -1.50
N LEU A 27 -10.17 -25.95 -0.79
CA LEU A 27 -10.76 -24.74 -1.37
C LEU A 27 -9.82 -23.52 -1.32
N GLU A 28 -8.59 -23.68 -0.83
CA GLU A 28 -7.60 -22.61 -0.66
C GLU A 28 -8.09 -21.41 0.17
N PHE A 29 -9.01 -21.62 1.12
CA PHE A 29 -9.64 -20.59 1.94
C PHE A 29 -8.77 -20.14 3.13
N LYS A 30 -7.59 -19.61 2.88
CA LYS A 30 -6.61 -19.21 3.90
C LYS A 30 -7.17 -18.21 4.90
N ARG A 31 -7.84 -17.15 4.45
CA ARG A 31 -8.43 -16.12 5.31
C ARG A 31 -9.56 -16.62 6.18
N ILE A 32 -10.44 -17.46 5.62
CA ILE A 32 -11.56 -18.05 6.38
C ILE A 32 -11.02 -19.01 7.42
N LYS A 33 -10.02 -19.83 7.09
CA LYS A 33 -9.31 -20.73 8.01
C LYS A 33 -8.78 -19.97 9.23
N GLU A 34 -8.06 -18.85 9.03
CA GLU A 34 -7.53 -18.02 10.12
C GLU A 34 -8.65 -17.39 10.98
N THR A 35 -9.72 -16.91 10.36
CA THR A 35 -10.86 -16.30 11.05
C THR A 35 -11.59 -17.34 11.90
N THR A 36 -11.88 -18.50 11.34
CA THR A 36 -12.53 -19.61 12.05
C THR A 36 -11.70 -20.09 13.23
N ARG A 37 -10.37 -20.19 13.04
CA ARG A 37 -9.44 -20.54 14.11
C ARG A 37 -9.48 -19.54 15.25
N LYS A 38 -9.52 -18.25 14.96
CA LYS A 38 -9.61 -17.18 15.97
C LYS A 38 -10.92 -17.22 16.74
N ILE A 39 -12.03 -17.48 16.06
CA ILE A 39 -13.37 -17.48 16.67
C ILE A 39 -13.59 -18.72 17.56
N PHE A 40 -13.22 -19.89 17.10
CA PHE A 40 -13.58 -21.14 17.74
C PHE A 40 -12.46 -21.83 18.53
N PHE A 41 -11.17 -21.52 18.25
CA PHE A 41 -10.03 -22.25 18.78
C PHE A 41 -9.02 -21.40 19.56
N ASN A 42 -9.32 -20.13 19.83
CA ASN A 42 -8.42 -19.20 20.53
C ASN A 42 -8.43 -19.35 22.08
N SER A 43 -9.01 -20.42 22.62
CA SER A 43 -8.92 -20.74 24.04
C SER A 43 -7.69 -21.62 24.26
N ASN A 44 -6.73 -21.16 25.04
CA ASN A 44 -5.45 -21.81 25.39
C ASN A 44 -5.56 -23.25 25.99
N LYS A 45 -6.71 -23.91 25.94
CA LYS A 45 -6.90 -25.27 26.45
C LYS A 45 -6.94 -26.35 25.37
N ASP A 46 -7.16 -26.02 24.11
CA ASP A 46 -7.33 -27.02 23.04
C ASP A 46 -6.04 -27.29 22.23
N LEU A 47 -4.90 -26.71 22.64
CA LEU A 47 -3.60 -26.89 21.97
C LEU A 47 -2.84 -28.17 22.37
N VAL A 48 -3.40 -29.03 23.21
CA VAL A 48 -2.70 -30.23 23.74
C VAL A 48 -2.86 -31.48 22.85
N GLY A 49 -3.62 -31.41 21.76
CA GLY A 49 -3.96 -32.57 20.93
C GLY A 49 -3.10 -32.86 19.70
N LEU A 50 -2.22 -31.98 19.30
CA LEU A 50 -1.37 -32.17 18.10
C LEU A 50 0.05 -32.62 18.48
N LYS A 51 0.18 -33.87 18.95
CA LYS A 51 1.47 -34.54 18.95
C LYS A 51 1.86 -34.89 17.51
N GLU A 52 2.97 -34.30 17.09
CA GLU A 52 3.71 -34.64 15.89
C GLU A 52 3.94 -36.15 15.78
N THR A 53 3.39 -36.79 14.75
CA THR A 53 3.92 -38.06 14.27
C THR A 53 5.18 -37.78 13.47
N LYS A 54 6.32 -37.84 14.17
CA LYS A 54 7.64 -37.94 13.50
C LYS A 54 7.68 -39.26 12.73
N LYS A 55 7.74 -39.17 11.41
CA LYS A 55 8.42 -40.19 10.60
C LYS A 55 9.59 -39.52 9.88
N SER A 56 10.75 -39.97 10.33
CA SER A 56 12.02 -39.75 9.71
C SER A 56 12.04 -40.32 8.30
N GLU A 57 12.44 -39.52 7.32
CA GLU A 57 13.36 -39.97 6.28
C GLU A 57 13.93 -38.78 5.50
N ASN A 58 15.25 -38.83 5.36
CA ASN A 58 16.13 -37.86 4.68
C ASN A 58 15.72 -37.58 3.24
N LYS A 59 15.73 -36.27 2.83
CA LYS A 59 16.48 -35.81 1.65
C LYS A 59 16.44 -34.31 1.47
N LYS A 60 17.63 -33.73 1.45
CA LYS A 60 18.14 -32.54 0.77
C LYS A 60 17.16 -31.46 0.26
N GLY A 61 17.32 -30.26 0.84
CA GLY A 61 17.30 -29.00 0.07
C GLY A 61 15.96 -28.34 -0.13
N SER A 62 15.48 -27.59 0.87
CA SER A 62 14.67 -26.41 0.61
C SER A 62 14.86 -25.43 1.74
N GLN A 63 15.46 -24.31 1.43
CA GLN A 63 15.81 -23.19 2.33
C GLN A 63 14.61 -22.23 2.55
N THR A 64 13.39 -22.75 2.53
CA THR A 64 12.16 -21.90 2.49
C THR A 64 11.49 -21.67 3.85
N ASN A 65 11.98 -22.26 4.95
CA ASN A 65 11.25 -22.19 6.24
C ASN A 65 11.94 -21.34 7.33
N MET A 66 12.91 -20.49 6.98
CA MET A 66 13.62 -19.69 8.00
C MET A 66 12.89 -18.37 8.36
N PHE A 67 11.93 -17.92 7.57
CA PHE A 67 11.21 -16.66 7.78
C PHE A 67 9.78 -16.79 8.31
N GLU A 68 9.16 -17.97 8.24
CA GLU A 68 7.80 -18.17 8.77
C GLU A 68 7.73 -18.37 10.29
N ASN A 69 8.84 -18.77 10.93
CA ASN A 69 8.88 -19.06 12.37
C ASN A 69 9.35 -17.89 13.26
N SER A 70 9.47 -16.67 12.75
CA SER A 70 9.91 -15.51 13.54
C SER A 70 8.78 -14.50 13.85
N LEU A 71 7.52 -14.89 13.74
CA LEU A 71 6.38 -14.12 14.26
C LEU A 71 5.98 -14.58 15.68
N GLU A 72 6.92 -15.11 16.47
CA GLU A 72 6.85 -15.01 17.92
C GLU A 72 6.95 -13.52 18.26
N GLU A 73 6.00 -13.03 19.03
CA GLU A 73 6.05 -11.73 19.69
C GLU A 73 7.43 -11.52 20.28
N LYS A 74 8.34 -10.92 19.52
CA LYS A 74 9.53 -10.33 20.08
C LYS A 74 9.03 -9.18 20.92
N ASN A 75 9.07 -9.32 22.23
CA ASN A 75 9.04 -8.24 23.23
C ASN A 75 10.26 -7.31 23.01
N GLY A 76 10.39 -6.75 21.82
CA GLY A 76 11.38 -5.78 21.42
C GLY A 76 10.64 -4.48 21.09
N GLU A 77 11.13 -3.38 21.63
CA GLU A 77 10.62 -2.04 21.29
C GLU A 77 10.61 -1.86 19.77
N TRP A 78 9.47 -1.41 19.23
CA TRP A 78 9.33 -1.06 17.82
C TRP A 78 10.27 0.09 17.49
N LYS A 79 10.98 -0.03 16.40
CA LYS A 79 11.72 1.09 15.82
C LYS A 79 10.73 2.12 15.29
N ASN A 80 11.03 3.39 15.43
CA ASN A 80 10.26 4.51 14.90
C ASN A 80 11.19 5.71 14.70
N LEU A 81 10.66 6.85 14.27
CA LEU A 81 11.43 8.09 14.10
C LEU A 81 12.18 8.52 15.37
N ASP A 82 11.57 8.35 16.55
CA ASP A 82 12.16 8.79 17.83
C ASP A 82 13.34 7.88 18.26
N THR A 83 13.32 6.61 17.84
CA THR A 83 14.32 5.63 18.26
C THR A 83 15.48 5.47 17.29
N LEU A 84 15.31 5.90 16.03
CA LEU A 84 16.34 5.78 15.01
C LEU A 84 16.92 7.14 14.62
N ARG A 85 18.26 7.18 14.55
CA ARG A 85 18.93 8.37 14.01
C ARG A 85 18.64 8.51 12.52
N HIS A 86 18.17 9.69 12.11
CA HIS A 86 17.86 10.02 10.73
C HIS A 86 18.29 11.46 10.40
N TYR A 87 18.39 11.75 9.10
CA TYR A 87 18.76 13.05 8.54
C TYR A 87 17.75 13.47 7.48
N TYR A 88 16.65 14.06 7.91
CA TYR A 88 15.60 14.57 7.05
C TYR A 88 15.73 16.09 6.89
N GLN A 89 15.85 16.55 5.66
CA GLN A 89 16.16 17.94 5.34
C GLN A 89 15.08 18.59 4.48
N THR A 90 14.65 19.79 4.86
CA THR A 90 13.77 20.62 4.03
C THR A 90 14.60 21.40 3.03
N ILE A 91 14.21 21.38 1.75
CA ILE A 91 14.80 22.15 0.67
C ILE A 91 14.06 23.49 0.57
N ASN A 92 14.61 24.55 1.14
CA ASN A 92 13.96 25.86 1.25
C ASN A 92 14.75 27.02 0.61
N THR A 93 15.92 26.73 0.01
CA THR A 93 16.75 27.73 -0.67
C THR A 93 17.08 27.31 -2.11
N SER A 94 17.29 28.28 -2.99
CA SER A 94 17.68 27.99 -4.38
C SER A 94 18.99 27.21 -4.47
N PHE A 95 19.99 27.60 -3.71
CA PHE A 95 21.28 26.90 -3.65
C PHE A 95 21.11 25.45 -3.14
N GLY A 96 20.29 25.27 -2.08
CA GLY A 96 19.97 23.95 -1.54
C GLY A 96 19.27 23.07 -2.57
N PHE A 97 18.35 23.65 -3.35
CA PHE A 97 17.66 22.95 -4.43
C PHE A 97 18.62 22.49 -5.54
N ASP A 98 19.50 23.36 -6.00
CA ASP A 98 20.47 23.03 -7.06
C ASP A 98 21.44 21.94 -6.61
N LEU A 99 21.91 21.99 -5.36
CA LEU A 99 22.76 20.96 -4.77
C LEU A 99 22.01 19.62 -4.64
N PHE A 100 20.78 19.64 -4.13
CA PHE A 100 19.90 18.48 -4.02
C PHE A 100 19.65 17.83 -5.38
N LEU A 101 19.24 18.62 -6.38
CA LEU A 101 18.98 18.13 -7.73
C LEU A 101 20.23 17.51 -8.35
N SER A 102 21.38 18.18 -8.21
CA SER A 102 22.67 17.66 -8.70
C SER A 102 23.05 16.32 -8.05
N LYS A 103 22.76 16.12 -6.75
CA LYS A 103 22.99 14.85 -6.05
C LYS A 103 22.01 13.79 -6.50
N MET A 104 20.72 14.13 -6.59
CA MET A 104 19.65 13.20 -6.98
C MET A 104 19.85 12.67 -8.40
N LEU A 105 20.24 13.50 -9.35
CA LEU A 105 20.49 13.11 -10.75
C LEU A 105 21.70 12.18 -10.93
N LYS A 106 22.54 12.02 -9.93
CA LYS A 106 23.66 11.06 -9.92
C LYS A 106 23.26 9.69 -9.38
N GLN A 107 22.04 9.56 -8.85
CA GLN A 107 21.57 8.30 -8.28
C GLN A 107 21.05 7.37 -9.38
N ASN A 108 21.18 6.06 -9.16
CA ASN A 108 20.56 5.04 -10.01
C ASN A 108 19.12 4.74 -9.57
N ILE A 109 18.82 4.97 -8.30
CA ILE A 109 17.57 4.60 -7.65
C ILE A 109 17.19 5.73 -6.69
N VAL A 110 15.94 6.21 -6.77
CA VAL A 110 15.39 7.21 -5.86
C VAL A 110 13.96 6.83 -5.51
N SER A 111 13.69 6.77 -4.20
CA SER A 111 12.34 6.67 -3.67
C SER A 111 11.74 8.07 -3.56
N PHE A 112 10.46 8.22 -3.89
CA PHE A 112 9.73 9.46 -3.72
C PHE A 112 8.29 9.20 -3.31
N ASP A 113 7.70 10.19 -2.65
CA ASP A 113 6.31 10.22 -2.23
C ASP A 113 5.75 11.64 -2.37
N THR A 114 4.47 11.77 -2.77
CA THR A 114 3.82 13.08 -2.99
C THR A 114 2.81 13.38 -1.90
N GLU A 115 2.98 14.53 -1.24
CA GLU A 115 2.00 15.08 -0.32
C GLU A 115 1.02 16.00 -1.05
N THR A 116 -0.25 15.81 -0.81
CA THR A 116 -1.31 16.44 -1.58
C THR A 116 -2.50 16.88 -0.73
N THR A 117 -3.35 17.72 -1.32
CA THR A 117 -4.56 18.23 -0.65
C THR A 117 -5.75 17.26 -0.66
N SER A 118 -5.69 16.17 -1.44
CA SER A 118 -6.85 15.27 -1.62
C SER A 118 -6.42 13.86 -2.04
N LEU A 119 -7.16 12.86 -1.60
CA LEU A 119 -7.00 11.48 -2.09
C LEU A 119 -7.44 11.28 -3.55
N ASN A 120 -8.22 12.22 -4.10
CA ASN A 120 -8.58 12.21 -5.51
C ASN A 120 -7.47 12.85 -6.34
N ALA A 121 -6.61 12.03 -6.95
CA ALA A 121 -5.46 12.49 -7.72
C ALA A 121 -5.79 13.49 -8.83
N LEU A 122 -6.99 13.43 -9.44
CA LEU A 122 -7.41 14.34 -10.50
C LEU A 122 -7.70 15.77 -9.99
N LYS A 123 -8.01 15.93 -8.69
CA LYS A 123 -8.33 17.20 -8.05
C LYS A 123 -7.29 17.63 -7.03
N ALA A 124 -6.32 16.75 -6.75
CA ALA A 124 -5.29 16.97 -5.76
C ALA A 124 -4.32 18.06 -6.21
N GLU A 125 -4.01 18.98 -5.31
CA GLU A 125 -2.93 19.93 -5.45
C GLU A 125 -1.70 19.41 -4.70
N LEU A 126 -0.54 19.66 -5.27
CA LEU A 126 0.73 19.25 -4.69
C LEU A 126 1.09 20.16 -3.51
N VAL A 127 1.37 19.56 -2.37
CA VAL A 127 1.81 20.23 -1.13
C VAL A 127 3.31 20.10 -0.93
N GLY A 128 3.85 18.91 -1.21
CA GLY A 128 5.27 18.61 -1.09
C GLY A 128 5.64 17.34 -1.83
N ILE A 129 6.92 17.11 -1.99
CA ILE A 129 7.47 15.83 -2.44
C ILE A 129 8.63 15.46 -1.53
N ALA A 130 8.61 14.24 -1.02
CA ALA A 130 9.72 13.64 -0.30
C ALA A 130 10.58 12.78 -1.23
N PHE A 131 11.87 12.71 -0.95
CA PHE A 131 12.84 11.92 -1.69
C PHE A 131 13.81 11.22 -0.75
N SER A 132 14.12 9.95 -1.03
CA SER A 132 15.16 9.20 -0.33
C SER A 132 15.90 8.27 -1.31
N TRP A 133 17.21 8.16 -1.15
CA TRP A 133 18.07 7.21 -1.89
C TRP A 133 19.09 6.52 -1.00
N GLU A 134 19.08 6.86 0.29
CA GLU A 134 19.92 6.28 1.31
C GLU A 134 19.12 6.14 2.60
N ARG A 135 19.20 4.97 3.22
CA ARG A 135 18.49 4.66 4.45
C ARG A 135 18.75 5.70 5.56
N GLY A 136 17.69 6.18 6.19
CA GLY A 136 17.74 7.16 7.26
C GLY A 136 18.10 8.57 6.78
N THR A 137 18.12 8.80 5.45
CA THR A 137 18.41 10.09 4.86
C THR A 137 17.34 10.44 3.83
N GLY A 138 16.86 11.68 3.85
CA GLY A 138 15.91 12.12 2.86
C GLY A 138 15.71 13.62 2.83
N TYR A 139 14.94 14.04 1.85
CA TYR A 139 14.75 15.43 1.50
C TYR A 139 13.27 15.70 1.27
N TYR A 140 12.79 16.80 1.82
CA TYR A 140 11.43 17.30 1.59
C TYR A 140 11.49 18.61 0.82
N LEU A 141 10.77 18.67 -0.30
CA LEU A 141 10.60 19.87 -1.10
C LEU A 141 9.15 20.36 -0.96
N PRO A 142 8.89 21.42 -0.16
CA PRO A 142 7.56 21.99 -0.05
C PRO A 142 7.20 22.76 -1.32
N PHE A 143 5.92 22.70 -1.70
CA PHE A 143 5.38 23.39 -2.87
C PHE A 143 4.47 24.56 -2.47
N PRO A 144 4.58 25.71 -3.14
CA PRO A 144 3.72 26.85 -2.88
C PRO A 144 2.27 26.56 -3.30
N GLU A 145 1.32 27.24 -2.64
CA GLU A 145 -0.11 27.14 -2.97
C GLU A 145 -0.42 27.76 -4.35
N ASN A 146 0.32 28.81 -4.72
CA ASN A 146 0.16 29.44 -6.02
C ASN A 146 0.51 28.46 -7.14
N ARG A 147 -0.47 28.16 -7.99
CA ARG A 147 -0.37 27.14 -9.05
C ARG A 147 0.79 27.42 -10.02
N SER A 148 0.98 28.67 -10.45
CA SER A 148 2.04 29.00 -11.41
C SER A 148 3.43 28.84 -10.79
N GLN A 149 3.60 29.17 -9.50
CA GLN A 149 4.87 28.96 -8.80
C GLN A 149 5.11 27.46 -8.55
N CYS A 150 4.07 26.71 -8.22
CA CYS A 150 4.13 25.25 -8.09
C CYS A 150 4.56 24.59 -9.41
N GLU A 151 3.96 25.00 -10.54
CA GLU A 151 4.34 24.51 -11.88
C GLU A 151 5.78 24.87 -12.23
N ALA A 152 6.22 26.09 -11.96
CA ALA A 152 7.60 26.50 -12.20
C ALA A 152 8.61 25.67 -11.37
N LEU A 153 8.26 25.31 -10.14
CA LEU A 153 9.12 24.49 -9.28
C LEU A 153 9.16 23.04 -9.72
N ILE A 154 7.99 22.42 -10.00
CA ILE A 154 7.94 21.02 -10.41
C ILE A 154 8.63 20.78 -11.76
N LEU A 155 8.56 21.76 -12.68
CA LEU A 155 9.25 21.67 -13.96
C LEU A 155 10.78 21.56 -13.82
N LYS A 156 11.36 22.10 -12.76
CA LYS A 156 12.79 21.92 -12.46
C LYS A 156 13.14 20.47 -12.09
N LEU A 157 12.17 19.66 -11.66
CA LEU A 157 12.35 18.26 -11.35
C LEU A 157 12.15 17.33 -12.57
N LYS A 158 11.70 17.84 -13.71
CA LYS A 158 11.57 17.04 -14.94
C LYS A 158 12.81 16.21 -15.28
N PRO A 159 14.05 16.72 -15.16
CA PRO A 159 15.25 15.92 -15.44
C PRO A 159 15.33 14.63 -14.60
N PHE A 160 14.76 14.62 -13.42
CA PHE A 160 14.64 13.41 -12.59
C PHE A 160 13.46 12.55 -13.02
N PHE A 161 12.23 13.11 -13.04
CA PHE A 161 11.03 12.31 -13.33
C PHE A 161 11.03 11.72 -14.73
N GLU A 162 11.53 12.46 -15.73
CA GLU A 162 11.58 12.03 -17.13
C GLU A 162 12.86 11.27 -17.49
N SER A 163 13.76 11.03 -16.54
CA SER A 163 14.97 10.23 -16.75
C SER A 163 14.66 8.79 -17.05
N GLU A 164 15.13 8.27 -18.18
CA GLU A 164 15.05 6.83 -18.54
C GLU A 164 16.03 5.96 -17.73
N LYS A 165 17.00 6.56 -17.04
CA LYS A 165 18.08 5.83 -16.36
C LYS A 165 17.79 5.63 -14.87
N ILE A 166 17.19 6.63 -14.22
CA ILE A 166 16.96 6.59 -12.77
C ILE A 166 15.69 5.78 -12.48
N LYS A 167 15.80 4.71 -11.70
CA LYS A 167 14.67 3.94 -11.21
C LYS A 167 13.91 4.73 -10.15
N LYS A 168 12.62 4.94 -10.34
CA LYS A 168 11.71 5.59 -9.40
C LYS A 168 11.03 4.54 -8.55
N ILE A 169 11.17 4.68 -7.24
CA ILE A 169 10.54 3.81 -6.26
C ILE A 169 9.42 4.59 -5.57
N GLY A 170 8.32 3.93 -5.28
CA GLY A 170 7.24 4.50 -4.49
C GLY A 170 6.33 3.43 -3.91
N HIS A 171 5.33 3.87 -3.19
CA HIS A 171 4.28 3.04 -2.64
C HIS A 171 2.93 3.49 -3.18
N ASN A 172 2.30 2.71 -4.08
CA ASN A 172 1.13 3.12 -4.86
C ASN A 172 1.43 4.25 -5.87
N LEU A 173 2.53 4.09 -6.61
CA LEU A 173 3.04 5.05 -7.62
C LEU A 173 2.00 5.54 -8.62
N LYS A 174 0.94 4.76 -8.86
CA LYS A 174 -0.14 5.17 -9.76
C LYS A 174 -0.78 6.49 -9.32
N TYR A 175 -0.95 6.69 -8.02
CA TYR A 175 -1.47 7.93 -7.46
C TYR A 175 -0.51 9.10 -7.76
N ASP A 176 0.77 8.95 -7.44
CA ASP A 176 1.79 9.99 -7.62
C ASP A 176 1.96 10.38 -9.10
N ILE A 177 1.98 9.39 -9.98
CA ILE A 177 2.06 9.61 -11.43
C ILE A 177 0.86 10.44 -11.92
N LYS A 178 -0.36 10.15 -11.44
CA LYS A 178 -1.55 10.93 -11.80
C LYS A 178 -1.47 12.38 -11.29
N VAL A 179 -1.01 12.57 -10.06
CA VAL A 179 -0.79 13.92 -9.50
C VAL A 179 0.23 14.69 -10.34
N LEU A 180 1.38 14.08 -10.64
CA LEU A 180 2.45 14.70 -11.45
C LEU A 180 1.99 15.01 -12.88
N THR A 181 1.14 14.18 -13.47
CA THR A 181 0.55 14.41 -14.80
C THR A 181 -0.28 15.69 -14.84
N ASN A 182 -0.98 16.07 -13.76
CA ASN A 182 -1.70 17.35 -13.66
C ASN A 182 -0.79 18.57 -13.74
N TYR A 183 0.52 18.39 -13.57
CA TYR A 183 1.56 19.42 -13.69
C TYR A 183 2.43 19.24 -14.95
N SER A 184 1.95 18.48 -15.93
CA SER A 184 2.65 18.23 -17.21
C SER A 184 4.03 17.57 -17.01
N VAL A 185 4.16 16.73 -16.00
CA VAL A 185 5.34 15.90 -15.74
C VAL A 185 5.02 14.44 -16.09
N CYS A 186 5.81 13.88 -17.01
CA CYS A 186 5.69 12.49 -17.43
C CYS A 186 6.76 11.65 -16.72
N VAL A 187 6.35 10.72 -15.87
CA VAL A 187 7.29 9.85 -15.16
C VAL A 187 7.78 8.75 -16.11
N GLN A 188 9.07 8.81 -16.48
CA GLN A 188 9.73 7.88 -17.41
C GLN A 188 10.68 6.92 -16.68
N GLY A 189 11.28 6.01 -17.44
CA GLY A 189 12.28 5.06 -16.97
C GLY A 189 11.72 3.94 -16.07
N PRO A 190 12.57 3.14 -15.43
CA PRO A 190 12.12 2.01 -14.62
C PRO A 190 11.35 2.45 -13.39
N LEU A 191 10.25 1.75 -13.08
CA LEU A 191 9.46 1.93 -11.87
C LEU A 191 9.65 0.74 -10.92
N TYR A 192 9.43 0.97 -9.63
CA TYR A 192 9.29 -0.07 -8.63
C TYR A 192 8.23 0.37 -7.60
N ASP A 193 7.13 -0.34 -7.56
CA ASP A 193 6.05 -0.10 -6.61
C ASP A 193 6.05 -1.16 -5.51
N THR A 194 6.28 -0.75 -4.26
CA THR A 194 6.37 -1.66 -3.13
C THR A 194 5.04 -2.31 -2.77
N MET A 195 3.91 -1.64 -3.05
CA MET A 195 2.57 -2.22 -2.86
C MET A 195 2.35 -3.39 -3.81
N ILE A 196 2.66 -3.20 -5.10
CA ILE A 196 2.53 -4.24 -6.14
C ILE A 196 3.54 -5.37 -5.91
N ALA A 197 4.79 -5.04 -5.57
CA ALA A 197 5.81 -6.05 -5.26
C ALA A 197 5.37 -6.95 -4.11
N HIS A 198 4.80 -6.38 -3.05
CA HIS A 198 4.28 -7.17 -1.93
C HIS A 198 3.03 -7.98 -2.31
N TYR A 199 2.19 -7.49 -3.22
CA TYR A 199 1.03 -8.25 -3.69
C TYR A 199 1.46 -9.59 -4.31
N LEU A 200 2.55 -9.63 -5.06
CA LEU A 200 3.07 -10.91 -5.60
C LEU A 200 3.74 -11.80 -4.55
N ILE A 201 4.29 -11.21 -3.47
CA ILE A 201 4.86 -11.98 -2.35
C ILE A 201 3.75 -12.64 -1.52
N ASN A 202 2.69 -11.89 -1.22
CA ASN A 202 1.61 -12.35 -0.35
C ASN A 202 0.27 -11.66 -0.66
N PRO A 203 -0.48 -12.15 -1.67
CA PRO A 203 -1.69 -11.48 -2.16
C PRO A 203 -2.84 -11.40 -1.14
N ASP A 204 -2.85 -12.29 -0.14
CA ASP A 204 -3.95 -12.39 0.84
C ASP A 204 -3.81 -11.39 2.01
N ARG A 205 -2.71 -10.63 2.07
CA ARG A 205 -2.43 -9.72 3.18
C ARG A 205 -2.73 -8.26 2.82
N ARG A 206 -2.64 -7.37 3.81
CA ARG A 206 -2.70 -5.93 3.58
C ARG A 206 -1.40 -5.46 2.94
N HIS A 207 -1.50 -4.42 2.10
CA HIS A 207 -0.37 -3.88 1.36
C HIS A 207 -0.09 -2.40 1.67
N ASN A 208 -0.75 -1.83 2.70
CA ASN A 208 -0.47 -0.46 3.14
C ASN A 208 0.90 -0.36 3.80
N LEU A 209 1.54 0.80 3.66
CA LEU A 209 2.92 1.06 4.06
C LEU A 209 3.18 0.72 5.54
N ASP A 210 2.29 1.17 6.45
CA ASP A 210 2.42 0.92 7.90
C ASP A 210 2.51 -0.58 8.21
N PHE A 211 1.59 -1.38 7.66
CA PHE A 211 1.59 -2.83 7.86
C PHE A 211 2.86 -3.49 7.33
N LEU A 212 3.36 -3.01 6.17
CA LEU A 212 4.58 -3.56 5.57
C LEU A 212 5.81 -3.18 6.39
N ALA A 213 5.89 -1.95 6.88
CA ALA A 213 6.96 -1.48 7.76
C ALA A 213 7.01 -2.29 9.06
N GLU A 214 5.86 -2.48 9.71
CA GLU A 214 5.75 -3.32 10.90
C GLU A 214 6.23 -4.75 10.63
N LYS A 215 5.71 -5.37 9.58
CA LYS A 215 5.96 -6.78 9.28
C LYS A 215 7.40 -7.07 8.86
N TYR A 216 7.97 -6.24 7.98
CA TYR A 216 9.23 -6.54 7.30
C TYR A 216 10.43 -5.79 7.89
N LEU A 217 10.21 -4.63 8.50
CA LEU A 217 11.29 -3.79 9.03
C LEU A 217 11.29 -3.71 10.56
N ASN A 218 10.27 -4.26 11.24
CA ASN A 218 10.02 -4.07 12.68
C ASN A 218 10.00 -2.57 13.02
N TYR A 219 9.30 -1.81 12.18
CA TYR A 219 9.24 -0.35 12.24
C TYR A 219 7.79 0.13 12.28
N LYS A 220 7.48 1.04 13.19
CA LYS A 220 6.17 1.65 13.33
C LYS A 220 6.22 3.07 12.79
N CYS A 221 5.61 3.28 11.62
CA CYS A 221 5.47 4.59 10.99
C CYS A 221 4.56 5.52 11.81
N LYS A 222 4.76 6.82 11.68
CA LYS A 222 3.86 7.84 12.23
C LYS A 222 2.52 7.80 11.49
N PRO A 223 1.39 7.55 12.15
CA PRO A 223 0.09 7.52 11.47
C PRO A 223 -0.29 8.90 10.94
N ILE A 224 -0.85 8.98 9.74
CA ILE A 224 -1.37 10.25 9.16
C ILE A 224 -2.42 10.91 10.06
N SER A 225 -3.18 10.12 10.83
CA SER A 225 -4.18 10.64 11.78
C SER A 225 -3.57 11.48 12.89
N ASP A 226 -2.32 11.24 13.26
CA ASP A 226 -1.62 12.01 14.30
C ASP A 226 -1.20 13.39 13.76
N LEU A 227 -1.11 13.52 12.43
CA LEU A 227 -0.72 14.74 11.75
C LEU A 227 -1.93 15.62 11.41
N ILE A 228 -2.93 15.05 10.70
CA ILE A 228 -4.09 15.80 10.19
C ILE A 228 -5.37 15.58 11.03
N GLY A 229 -5.31 14.75 12.04
CA GLY A 229 -6.45 14.41 12.89
C GLY A 229 -7.31 13.25 12.34
N PRO A 230 -8.29 12.80 13.12
CA PRO A 230 -9.14 11.67 12.75
C PRO A 230 -10.05 12.02 11.57
N LYS A 231 -10.46 10.98 10.81
CA LYS A 231 -11.39 11.14 9.67
C LYS A 231 -12.68 11.82 10.12
N GLY A 232 -13.07 12.88 9.43
CA GLY A 232 -14.30 13.63 9.73
C GLY A 232 -14.24 15.07 9.22
N LYS A 233 -15.26 15.85 9.57
CA LYS A 233 -15.38 17.28 9.16
C LYS A 233 -14.28 18.18 9.74
N SER A 234 -13.63 17.77 10.82
CA SER A 234 -12.55 18.50 11.48
C SER A 234 -11.16 18.06 11.05
N GLN A 235 -11.05 17.13 10.08
CA GLN A 235 -9.76 16.70 9.57
C GLN A 235 -9.08 17.85 8.85
N LYS A 236 -7.84 18.14 9.23
CA LYS A 236 -7.01 19.15 8.58
C LYS A 236 -6.56 18.71 7.20
N ASN A 237 -6.16 19.66 6.37
CA ASN A 237 -5.46 19.40 5.12
C ASN A 237 -3.95 19.31 5.39
N MET A 238 -3.21 18.56 4.60
CA MET A 238 -1.74 18.50 4.71
C MET A 238 -1.10 19.89 4.60
N ARG A 239 -1.69 20.81 3.83
CA ARG A 239 -1.23 22.20 3.70
C ARG A 239 -1.34 23.03 5.01
N ASP A 240 -2.23 22.63 5.92
CA ASP A 240 -2.43 23.31 7.23
C ASP A 240 -1.38 22.87 8.28
N ILE A 241 -0.53 21.90 7.95
CA ILE A 241 0.46 21.31 8.84
C ILE A 241 1.77 22.08 8.72
N LEU A 242 2.50 22.19 9.83
CA LEU A 242 3.84 22.80 9.82
C LEU A 242 4.79 22.04 8.89
N ILE A 243 5.61 22.76 8.14
CA ILE A 243 6.55 22.15 7.17
C ILE A 243 7.50 21.14 7.84
N GLU A 244 7.90 21.39 9.08
CA GLU A 244 8.74 20.44 9.83
C GLU A 244 8.03 19.12 10.10
N ASP A 245 6.74 19.14 10.44
CA ASP A 245 5.93 17.94 10.65
C ASP A 245 5.61 17.23 9.33
N GLN A 246 5.35 18.01 8.26
CA GLN A 246 5.19 17.46 6.91
C GLN A 246 6.46 16.73 6.47
N LYS A 247 7.64 17.36 6.70
CA LYS A 247 8.95 16.80 6.37
C LYS A 247 9.16 15.46 7.07
N GLU A 248 8.97 15.41 8.38
CA GLU A 248 9.22 14.19 9.15
C GLU A 248 8.33 13.04 8.66
N TYR A 249 7.04 13.30 8.42
CA TYR A 249 6.09 12.32 7.93
C TYR A 249 6.41 11.86 6.49
N ALA A 250 6.49 12.80 5.54
CA ALA A 250 6.65 12.49 4.12
C ALA A 250 8.00 11.81 3.81
N VAL A 251 9.08 12.24 4.48
CA VAL A 251 10.40 11.63 4.27
C VAL A 251 10.49 10.27 4.93
N GLU A 252 9.80 10.05 6.06
CA GLU A 252 9.64 8.72 6.65
C GLU A 252 9.04 7.75 5.62
N ASP A 253 7.94 8.13 4.95
CA ASP A 253 7.26 7.30 3.96
C ASP A 253 8.19 6.98 2.77
N ALA A 254 8.93 7.95 2.26
CA ALA A 254 9.91 7.74 1.18
C ALA A 254 11.09 6.84 1.60
N ASP A 255 11.63 7.02 2.80
CA ASP A 255 12.74 6.21 3.34
C ASP A 255 12.30 4.77 3.63
N ILE A 256 11.16 4.59 4.29
CA ILE A 256 10.60 3.26 4.57
C ILE A 256 10.27 2.53 3.27
N THR A 257 9.74 3.21 2.27
CA THR A 257 9.49 2.66 0.94
C THR A 257 10.79 2.16 0.27
N LEU A 258 11.89 2.92 0.39
CA LEU A 258 13.22 2.49 -0.08
C LEU A 258 13.71 1.24 0.66
N GLN A 259 13.55 1.19 1.98
CA GLN A 259 13.95 0.06 2.80
C GLN A 259 13.12 -1.19 2.48
N LEU A 260 11.81 -1.05 2.27
CA LEU A 260 10.91 -2.13 1.85
C LEU A 260 11.31 -2.70 0.48
N LYS A 261 11.62 -1.83 -0.49
CA LYS A 261 12.14 -2.26 -1.79
C LYS A 261 13.36 -3.16 -1.64
N ASN A 262 14.33 -2.77 -0.81
CA ASN A 262 15.53 -3.56 -0.58
C ASN A 262 15.23 -4.91 0.08
N CYS A 263 14.24 -4.96 0.99
CA CYS A 263 13.75 -6.19 1.60
C CYS A 263 13.06 -7.09 0.56
N PHE A 264 12.19 -6.53 -0.28
CA PHE A 264 11.42 -7.27 -1.26
C PHE A 264 12.26 -7.80 -2.42
N ASP A 265 13.34 -7.14 -2.80
CA ASP A 265 14.31 -7.67 -3.76
C ASP A 265 14.93 -9.00 -3.29
N LEU A 266 15.06 -9.19 -1.97
CA LEU A 266 15.55 -10.43 -1.41
C LEU A 266 14.48 -11.54 -1.40
N LEU A 267 13.21 -11.18 -1.28
CA LEU A 267 12.09 -12.10 -1.21
C LEU A 267 11.58 -12.51 -2.61
N ASN A 268 11.64 -11.60 -3.59
CA ASN A 268 11.21 -11.82 -4.98
C ASN A 268 12.31 -12.40 -5.88
N LYS A 269 13.25 -13.16 -5.33
CA LYS A 269 14.33 -13.80 -6.11
C LYS A 269 13.88 -14.92 -7.05
N ASP A 270 12.60 -15.26 -7.04
CA ASP A 270 12.03 -16.17 -8.04
C ASP A 270 12.05 -15.46 -9.40
N ILE A 271 12.72 -16.07 -10.38
CA ILE A 271 12.87 -15.56 -11.74
C ILE A 271 11.51 -15.27 -12.40
N GLN A 272 10.47 -16.04 -12.09
CA GLN A 272 9.15 -15.84 -12.67
C GLN A 272 8.48 -14.59 -12.10
N ASN A 273 8.59 -14.35 -10.78
CA ASN A 273 8.04 -13.16 -10.14
C ASN A 273 8.77 -11.88 -10.57
N GLU A 274 10.10 -11.94 -10.70
CA GLU A 274 10.89 -10.80 -11.18
C GLU A 274 10.50 -10.41 -12.61
N LYS A 275 10.33 -11.40 -13.49
CA LYS A 275 9.89 -11.17 -14.86
C LYS A 275 8.49 -10.57 -14.92
N LEU A 276 7.54 -11.11 -14.15
CA LEU A 276 6.17 -10.60 -14.07
C LEU A 276 6.15 -9.15 -13.60
N LEU A 277 6.91 -8.82 -12.53
CA LEU A 277 7.02 -7.46 -12.02
C LEU A 277 7.53 -6.47 -13.06
N ASN A 278 8.67 -6.81 -13.73
CA ASN A 278 9.35 -5.86 -14.59
C ASN A 278 8.73 -5.76 -15.99
N GLU A 279 8.16 -6.85 -16.54
CA GLU A 279 7.61 -6.86 -17.89
C GLU A 279 6.11 -6.56 -17.95
N VAL A 280 5.37 -6.78 -16.84
CA VAL A 280 3.91 -6.62 -16.83
C VAL A 280 3.47 -5.60 -15.77
N GLU A 281 3.68 -5.90 -14.49
CA GLU A 281 3.04 -5.16 -13.39
C GLU A 281 3.51 -3.71 -13.30
N PHE A 282 4.81 -3.46 -13.30
CA PHE A 282 5.33 -2.08 -13.24
C PHE A 282 5.04 -1.26 -14.50
N PRO A 283 5.18 -1.77 -15.73
CA PRO A 283 4.73 -1.07 -16.93
C PRO A 283 3.23 -0.76 -16.95
N LEU A 284 2.40 -1.67 -16.40
CA LEU A 284 0.95 -1.52 -16.34
C LEU A 284 0.52 -0.30 -15.49
N ILE A 285 1.32 0.11 -14.50
CA ILE A 285 1.06 1.30 -13.68
C ILE A 285 0.78 2.53 -14.56
N ARG A 286 1.61 2.76 -15.59
CA ARG A 286 1.45 3.91 -16.51
C ARG A 286 0.21 3.80 -17.37
N VAL A 287 -0.08 2.60 -17.85
CA VAL A 287 -1.27 2.33 -18.67
C VAL A 287 -2.53 2.63 -17.87
N LEU A 288 -2.62 2.04 -16.66
CA LEU A 288 -3.76 2.27 -15.77
C LEU A 288 -3.88 3.74 -15.33
N SER A 289 -2.74 4.38 -15.01
CA SER A 289 -2.72 5.81 -14.68
C SER A 289 -3.33 6.65 -15.81
N LYS A 290 -2.94 6.38 -17.06
CA LYS A 290 -3.47 7.08 -18.23
C LYS A 290 -4.95 6.80 -18.45
N MET A 291 -5.37 5.53 -18.41
CA MET A 291 -6.77 5.14 -18.57
C MET A 291 -7.68 5.80 -17.52
N GLU A 292 -7.25 5.80 -16.25
CA GLU A 292 -8.01 6.42 -15.16
C GLU A 292 -8.03 7.95 -15.24
N SER A 293 -7.01 8.57 -15.83
CA SER A 293 -6.97 10.03 -16.04
C SER A 293 -7.86 10.47 -17.20
N GLU A 294 -7.93 9.69 -18.27
CA GLU A 294 -8.81 9.96 -19.41
C GLU A 294 -10.26 9.64 -19.06
N GLY A 295 -10.52 8.59 -18.27
CA GLY A 295 -11.86 8.13 -17.94
C GLY A 295 -12.60 7.56 -19.15
N PHE A 296 -13.91 7.46 -19.04
CA PHE A 296 -14.81 7.02 -20.12
C PHE A 296 -16.12 7.80 -20.09
N ASN A 297 -16.77 7.91 -21.24
CA ASN A 297 -18.02 8.64 -21.37
C ASN A 297 -19.19 7.75 -20.92
N LEU A 298 -19.97 8.23 -19.94
CA LEU A 298 -21.17 7.57 -19.44
C LEU A 298 -22.40 8.18 -20.11
N ASP A 299 -23.29 7.33 -20.64
CA ASP A 299 -24.62 7.75 -21.05
C ASP A 299 -25.51 7.92 -19.80
N SER A 300 -25.41 9.10 -19.19
CA SER A 300 -26.19 9.45 -17.99
C SER A 300 -27.70 9.51 -18.23
N LYS A 301 -28.14 9.75 -19.47
CA LYS A 301 -29.56 9.76 -19.82
C LYS A 301 -30.14 8.35 -19.83
N PHE A 302 -29.41 7.40 -20.45
CA PHE A 302 -29.78 5.99 -20.43
C PHE A 302 -29.80 5.43 -19.00
N LEU A 303 -28.77 5.72 -18.19
CA LEU A 303 -28.72 5.29 -16.79
C LEU A 303 -29.85 5.86 -15.95
N GLY A 304 -30.20 7.13 -16.15
CA GLY A 304 -31.34 7.75 -15.48
C GLY A 304 -32.70 7.12 -15.87
N GLN A 305 -32.90 6.77 -17.15
CA GLN A 305 -34.09 6.03 -17.57
C GLN A 305 -34.11 4.60 -16.97
N MET A 306 -33.00 3.91 -16.99
CA MET A 306 -32.88 2.58 -16.39
C MET A 306 -33.16 2.58 -14.88
N GLU A 307 -32.72 3.61 -14.15
CA GLU A 307 -33.06 3.80 -12.73
C GLU A 307 -34.57 3.90 -12.50
N ILE A 308 -35.26 4.68 -13.33
CA ILE A 308 -36.74 4.86 -13.25
C ILE A 308 -37.44 3.52 -13.50
N ASP A 309 -37.05 2.81 -14.54
CA ASP A 309 -37.65 1.53 -14.94
C ASP A 309 -37.43 0.47 -13.88
N LEU A 310 -36.20 0.33 -13.36
CA LEU A 310 -35.87 -0.61 -12.28
C LEU A 310 -36.59 -0.32 -10.97
N ASN A 311 -36.70 0.97 -10.58
CA ASN A 311 -37.46 1.36 -9.39
C ASN A 311 -38.95 1.05 -9.49
N LYS A 312 -39.51 1.14 -10.70
CA LYS A 312 -40.90 0.76 -10.95
C LYS A 312 -41.08 -0.75 -10.80
N GLU A 313 -40.22 -1.54 -11.42
CA GLU A 313 -40.21 -3.00 -11.33
C GLU A 313 -40.05 -3.50 -9.89
N ILE A 314 -39.10 -2.91 -9.13
CA ILE A 314 -38.90 -3.22 -7.72
C ILE A 314 -40.19 -3.01 -6.92
N LYS A 315 -40.86 -1.83 -7.10
CA LYS A 315 -42.12 -1.55 -6.39
C LYS A 315 -43.25 -2.50 -6.77
N GLU A 316 -43.30 -2.98 -8.00
CA GLU A 316 -44.27 -3.99 -8.44
C GLU A 316 -43.97 -5.35 -7.81
N LEU A 317 -42.73 -5.76 -7.77
CA LEU A 317 -42.29 -7.00 -7.11
C LEU A 317 -42.52 -6.98 -5.60
N GLU A 318 -42.21 -5.85 -4.95
CA GLU A 318 -42.49 -5.69 -3.50
C GLU A 318 -43.97 -5.92 -3.18
N LYS A 319 -44.90 -5.41 -4.00
CA LYS A 319 -46.36 -5.62 -3.81
C LYS A 319 -46.78 -7.10 -3.99
N ILE A 320 -46.01 -7.86 -4.75
CA ILE A 320 -46.28 -9.30 -4.96
C ILE A 320 -45.77 -10.13 -3.79
N ILE A 321 -44.68 -9.67 -3.16
CA ILE A 321 -44.01 -10.39 -2.07
C ILE A 321 -44.68 -10.07 -0.72
N PHE A 322 -45.12 -8.84 -0.51
CA PHE A 322 -45.77 -8.35 0.72
C PHE A 322 -47.29 -8.14 0.53
#